data_ae2e66afbd7c5e59100438a47d6f3e79
#
_entry.id   ae2e66afbd7c5e59100438a47d6f3e79
#
_cell.length_a   1.000
_cell.length_b   1.000
_cell.length_c   1.000
_cell.angle_alpha   90.00
_cell.angle_beta   90.00
_cell.angle_gamma   90.00
#
_symmetry.space_group_name_H-M   'P 1'
#
loop_
_entity.id
_entity.type
_entity.pdbx_description
1 polymer ?
#
loop_
_entity_poly.entity_id
_entity_poly.type
_entity_poly.pdbx_seq_one_letter_code
_entity_poly.pdbx_strand_id
1 'polypeptide(L)'
;MSFKLEFTNEAVSQLEALAKNKSLAKRLKAVRKALGYLEINPRHPGLNTHKFSSLQGPAGEDIFEAYAENRTPAAYRIFWFYGPGKNAVTITAITAHP
;
A
#
# COMPACT_ATOMS: atom_id res chain seq x y z
N MET A 1 10.50 -11.77 11.43
CA MET A 1 10.24 -12.33 10.11
C MET A 1 9.65 -11.24 9.23
N SER A 2 10.17 -11.07 8.03
CA SER A 2 9.68 -10.03 7.12
C SER A 2 8.88 -10.64 5.97
N PHE A 3 8.06 -9.80 5.34
CA PHE A 3 7.30 -10.19 4.17
C PHE A 3 7.98 -9.64 2.92
N LYS A 4 7.93 -10.39 1.84
CA LYS A 4 8.40 -9.91 0.56
C LYS A 4 7.32 -9.03 -0.05
N LEU A 5 7.68 -7.80 -0.43
CA LEU A 5 6.75 -6.92 -1.12
C LEU A 5 6.87 -7.12 -2.62
N GLU A 6 5.74 -7.43 -3.25
CA GLU A 6 5.62 -7.49 -4.71
C GLU A 6 4.79 -6.28 -5.13
N PHE A 7 5.03 -5.75 -6.33
CA PHE A 7 4.32 -4.56 -6.80
C PHE A 7 3.74 -4.83 -8.18
N THR A 8 2.47 -4.48 -8.37
CA THR A 8 1.89 -4.48 -9.71
C THR A 8 2.49 -3.33 -10.53
N ASN A 9 2.34 -3.38 -11.85
CA ASN A 9 2.80 -2.29 -12.71
C ASN A 9 2.14 -0.97 -12.34
N GLU A 10 0.87 -1.00 -11.98
CA GLU A 10 0.16 0.19 -11.55
C GLU A 10 0.78 0.77 -10.28
N ALA A 11 1.07 -0.05 -9.29
CA ALA A 11 1.66 0.40 -8.04
C ALA A 11 3.06 0.98 -8.26
N VAL A 12 3.87 0.34 -9.10
CA VAL A 12 5.20 0.86 -9.45
C VAL A 12 5.08 2.24 -10.08
N SER A 13 4.18 2.38 -11.04
CA SER A 13 3.97 3.65 -11.76
C SER A 13 3.53 4.75 -10.80
N GLN A 14 2.63 4.43 -9.87
CA GLN A 14 2.14 5.40 -8.89
C GLN A 14 3.24 5.82 -7.91
N LEU A 15 4.06 4.87 -7.47
CA LEU A 15 5.17 5.18 -6.59
C LEU A 15 6.21 6.06 -7.29
N GLU A 16 6.52 5.75 -8.55
CA GLU A 16 7.44 6.55 -9.35
C GLU A 16 6.93 7.98 -9.55
N ALA A 17 5.64 8.14 -9.78
CA ALA A 17 5.04 9.46 -9.93
C ALA A 17 5.22 10.31 -8.67
N LEU A 18 5.07 9.71 -7.50
CA LEU A 18 5.34 10.40 -6.23
C LEU A 18 6.82 10.79 -6.11
N ALA A 19 7.71 9.86 -6.48
CA ALA A 19 9.15 10.09 -6.34
C ALA A 19 9.65 11.21 -7.25
N LYS A 20 9.02 11.41 -8.41
CA LYS A 20 9.42 12.44 -9.38
C LYS A 20 8.89 13.81 -9.05
N ASN A 21 7.89 13.94 -8.18
CA ASN A 21 7.25 15.21 -7.87
C ASN A 21 7.76 15.74 -6.54
N LYS A 22 8.67 16.71 -6.58
CA LYS A 22 9.28 17.27 -5.38
C LYS A 22 8.29 17.89 -4.42
N SER A 23 7.16 18.37 -4.91
CA SER A 23 6.12 18.95 -4.06
C SER A 23 5.41 17.89 -3.23
N LEU A 24 5.57 16.61 -3.56
CA LEU A 24 4.95 15.49 -2.85
C LEU A 24 5.95 14.70 -2.00
N ALA A 25 7.09 15.30 -1.66
CA ALA A 25 8.14 14.62 -0.89
C ALA A 25 7.64 14.12 0.46
N LYS A 26 6.80 14.91 1.15
CA LYS A 26 6.24 14.52 2.43
C LYS A 26 5.31 13.31 2.29
N ARG A 27 4.50 13.30 1.24
CA ARG A 27 3.60 12.19 0.91
C ARG A 27 4.39 10.93 0.58
N LEU A 28 5.45 11.05 -0.21
CA LEU A 28 6.35 9.94 -0.53
C LEU A 28 6.94 9.34 0.74
N LYS A 29 7.38 10.18 1.67
CA LYS A 29 7.94 9.72 2.95
C LYS A 29 6.91 8.90 3.72
N ALA A 30 5.65 9.37 3.78
CA ALA A 30 4.58 8.66 4.46
C ALA A 30 4.29 7.31 3.80
N VAL A 31 4.25 7.26 2.47
CA VAL A 31 4.04 6.03 1.72
C VAL A 31 5.18 5.02 1.99
N ARG A 32 6.43 5.49 1.94
CA ARG A 32 7.58 4.61 2.20
C ARG A 32 7.57 4.05 3.62
N LYS A 33 7.15 4.85 4.60
CA LYS A 33 7.02 4.40 5.98
C LYS A 33 5.97 3.29 6.09
N ALA A 34 4.83 3.47 5.44
CA ALA A 34 3.77 2.46 5.45
C ALA A 34 4.21 1.18 4.75
N LEU A 35 4.93 1.28 3.64
CA LEU A 35 5.50 0.11 2.95
C LEU A 35 6.47 -0.63 3.87
N GLY A 36 7.27 0.10 4.63
CA GLY A 36 8.18 -0.50 5.62
C GLY A 36 7.43 -1.26 6.70
N TYR A 37 6.32 -0.72 7.19
CA TYR A 37 5.47 -1.43 8.15
C TYR A 37 4.91 -2.72 7.55
N LEU A 38 4.42 -2.66 6.30
CA LEU A 38 3.89 -3.84 5.62
C LEU A 38 4.94 -4.94 5.50
N GLU A 39 6.18 -4.55 5.22
CA GLU A 39 7.28 -5.50 5.09
C GLU A 39 7.57 -6.21 6.42
N ILE A 40 7.53 -5.48 7.50
CA ILE A 40 7.82 -6.04 8.83
C ILE A 40 6.61 -6.80 9.36
N ASN A 41 5.43 -6.20 9.28
CA ASN A 41 4.21 -6.77 9.83
C ASN A 41 2.98 -6.13 9.17
N PRO A 42 2.33 -6.83 8.23
CA PRO A 42 1.14 -6.29 7.56
C PRO A 42 -0.02 -5.95 8.52
N ARG A 43 0.05 -6.47 9.75
CA ARG A 43 -0.97 -6.21 10.77
C ARG A 43 -0.55 -5.10 11.73
N HIS A 44 0.50 -4.36 11.39
CA HIS A 44 1.00 -3.26 12.23
C HIS A 44 -0.14 -2.27 12.47
N PRO A 45 -0.39 -1.89 13.75
CA PRO A 45 -1.53 -1.01 14.08
C PRO A 45 -1.43 0.38 13.44
N GLY A 46 -0.21 0.85 13.14
CA GLY A 46 -0.03 2.14 12.48
C GLY A 46 -0.58 2.19 11.06
N LEU A 47 -0.88 1.04 10.46
CA LEU A 47 -1.45 0.96 9.11
C LEU A 47 -2.96 1.16 9.08
N ASN A 48 -3.65 1.02 10.22
CA ASN A 48 -5.11 1.10 10.29
C ASN A 48 -5.78 0.28 9.19
N THR A 49 -5.28 -0.92 8.95
CA THR A 49 -5.71 -1.75 7.82
C THR A 49 -7.18 -2.14 7.92
N HIS A 50 -7.90 -2.00 6.82
CA HIS A 50 -9.26 -2.50 6.68
C HIS A 50 -9.38 -3.33 5.41
N LYS A 51 -10.31 -4.28 5.43
CA LYS A 51 -10.68 -5.00 4.23
C LYS A 51 -11.43 -4.04 3.29
N PHE A 52 -11.04 -4.03 2.01
CA PHE A 52 -11.68 -3.20 0.99
C PHE A 52 -12.53 -4.09 0.10
N SER A 53 -13.81 -4.20 0.43
CA SER A 53 -14.71 -5.19 -0.16
C SER A 53 -15.05 -4.96 -1.63
N SER A 54 -14.85 -3.73 -2.13
CA SER A 54 -15.20 -3.37 -3.50
C SER A 54 -14.29 -3.99 -4.55
N LEU A 55 -13.13 -4.53 -4.13
CA LEU A 55 -12.14 -5.10 -5.03
C LEU A 55 -11.72 -6.47 -4.57
N GLN A 56 -11.26 -7.28 -5.53
CA GLN A 56 -10.64 -8.58 -5.25
C GLN A 56 -9.34 -8.68 -6.03
N GLY A 57 -8.43 -9.49 -5.52
CA GLY A 57 -7.21 -9.83 -6.22
C GLY A 57 -7.47 -10.75 -7.41
N PRO A 58 -6.45 -11.00 -8.25
CA PRO A 58 -6.63 -11.77 -9.48
C PRO A 58 -7.09 -13.21 -9.28
N ALA A 59 -6.86 -13.78 -8.12
CA ALA A 59 -7.33 -15.13 -7.77
C ALA A 59 -8.41 -15.11 -6.70
N GLY A 60 -9.12 -13.99 -6.55
CA GLY A 60 -10.19 -13.85 -5.57
C GLY A 60 -9.73 -13.45 -4.18
N GLU A 61 -8.47 -13.03 -4.04
CA GLU A 61 -7.94 -12.65 -2.73
C GLU A 61 -8.66 -11.42 -2.18
N ASP A 62 -8.76 -11.35 -0.85
CA ASP A 62 -9.24 -10.14 -0.19
C ASP A 62 -8.23 -9.03 -0.38
N ILE A 63 -8.72 -7.85 -0.76
CA ILE A 63 -7.90 -6.64 -0.85
C ILE A 63 -8.03 -5.89 0.47
N PHE A 64 -6.90 -5.39 0.97
CA PHE A 64 -6.85 -4.57 2.17
C PHE A 64 -6.39 -3.16 1.81
N GLU A 65 -6.87 -2.20 2.57
CA GLU A 65 -6.49 -0.80 2.45
C GLU A 65 -5.70 -0.42 3.70
N ALA A 66 -4.44 0.02 3.51
CA ALA A 66 -3.60 0.51 4.59
C ALA A 66 -3.45 2.03 4.47
N TYR A 67 -3.32 2.71 5.60
CA TYR A 67 -3.18 4.15 5.62
C TYR A 67 -1.71 4.54 5.52
N ALA A 68 -1.38 5.29 4.46
CA ALA A 68 -0.10 5.98 4.39
C ALA A 68 -0.24 7.35 5.04
N GLU A 69 -1.35 8.02 4.77
CA GLU A 69 -1.68 9.32 5.36
C GLU A 69 -3.04 9.26 6.04
N ASN A 70 -3.26 10.14 7.01
CA ASN A 70 -4.52 10.26 7.70
C ASN A 70 -4.79 11.74 7.93
N ARG A 71 -6.06 12.16 7.83
CA ARG A 71 -6.52 13.52 8.11
C ARG A 71 -5.95 14.60 7.20
N THR A 72 -5.35 14.23 6.07
CA THR A 72 -4.92 15.20 5.06
C THR A 72 -5.87 15.11 3.87
N PRO A 73 -6.08 16.23 3.14
CA PRO A 73 -6.87 16.18 1.92
C PRO A 73 -6.27 15.18 0.93
N ALA A 74 -7.12 14.39 0.29
CA ALA A 74 -6.69 13.35 -0.65
C ALA A 74 -5.66 12.40 -0.03
N ALA A 75 -5.87 12.03 1.25
CA ALA A 75 -4.97 11.15 1.98
C ALA A 75 -4.69 9.87 1.19
N TYR A 76 -3.41 9.53 1.07
CA TYR A 76 -2.99 8.37 0.30
C TYR A 76 -3.18 7.07 1.07
N ARG A 77 -3.53 6.03 0.31
CA ARG A 77 -3.74 4.67 0.81
C ARG A 77 -2.91 3.70 -0.01
N ILE A 78 -2.60 2.56 0.61
CA ILE A 78 -1.91 1.46 -0.07
C ILE A 78 -2.88 0.30 -0.10
N PHE A 79 -3.18 -0.21 -1.30
CA PHE A 79 -4.06 -1.36 -1.48
C PHE A 79 -3.19 -2.58 -1.74
N TRP A 80 -3.51 -3.69 -1.06
CA TRP A 80 -2.64 -4.85 -1.09
C TRP A 80 -3.41 -6.13 -0.77
N PHE A 81 -2.81 -7.27 -1.11
CA PHE A 81 -3.33 -8.57 -0.72
C PHE A 81 -2.19 -9.50 -0.32
N TYR A 82 -2.53 -10.55 0.45
CA TYR A 82 -1.55 -11.57 0.81
C TYR A 82 -1.28 -12.49 -0.38
N GLY A 83 -0.01 -12.76 -0.65
CA GLY A 83 0.41 -13.65 -1.72
C GLY A 83 0.97 -12.91 -2.92
N PRO A 84 1.21 -13.64 -4.03
CA PRO A 84 1.21 -15.09 -4.09
C PRO A 84 2.37 -15.67 -3.30
N GLY A 85 2.15 -16.83 -2.73
CA GLY A 85 3.16 -17.50 -1.96
C GLY A 85 3.21 -17.09 -0.50
N LYS A 86 4.00 -17.83 0.25
CA LYS A 86 4.17 -17.59 1.68
C LYS A 86 4.95 -16.31 1.93
N ASN A 87 4.55 -15.60 2.96
CA ASN A 87 5.25 -14.41 3.44
C ASN A 87 5.43 -13.36 2.35
N ALA A 88 4.48 -13.29 1.42
CA ALA A 88 4.47 -12.28 0.37
C ALA A 88 3.23 -11.40 0.50
N VAL A 89 3.40 -10.13 0.15
CA VAL A 89 2.33 -9.14 0.07
C VAL A 89 2.45 -8.45 -1.27
N THR A 90 1.37 -8.40 -2.03
CA THR A 90 1.36 -7.71 -3.33
C THR A 90 0.66 -6.37 -3.17
N ILE A 91 1.38 -5.31 -3.51
CA ILE A 91 0.86 -3.95 -3.53
C ILE A 91 0.21 -3.71 -4.88
N THR A 92 -1.09 -3.41 -4.89
CA THR A 92 -1.85 -3.26 -6.12
C THR A 92 -2.04 -1.81 -6.54
N ALA A 93 -2.08 -0.89 -5.58
CA ALA A 93 -2.25 0.52 -5.88
C ALA A 93 -1.75 1.37 -4.71
N ILE A 94 -1.23 2.54 -5.05
CA ILE A 94 -0.77 3.55 -4.09
C ILE A 94 -1.39 4.86 -4.57
N THR A 95 -2.51 5.26 -3.95
CA THR A 95 -3.31 6.36 -4.47
C THR A 95 -4.16 6.98 -3.37
N ALA A 96 -4.80 8.10 -3.69
CA ALA A 96 -5.74 8.73 -2.78
C ALA A 96 -6.90 7.77 -2.49
N HIS A 97 -7.47 7.89 -1.30
CA HIS A 97 -8.64 7.12 -0.91
C HIS A 97 -9.80 7.45 -1.87
N PRO A 98 -10.43 6.45 -2.50
CA PRO A 98 -11.52 6.67 -3.43
C PRO A 98 -12.78 7.20 -2.78
#